data_2ede12f092173dc4f3ba7526217106c5
#
_entry.id   2ede12f092173dc4f3ba7526217106c5
#
_cell.length_a   1.000
_cell.length_b   1.000
_cell.length_c   1.000
_cell.angle_alpha   90.00
_cell.angle_beta   90.00
_cell.angle_gamma   90.00
#
_symmetry.space_group_name_H-M   'P 1'
#
loop_
_entity.id
_entity.type
_entity.pdbx_description
1 polymer ?
#
loop_
_entity_poly.entity_id
_entity_poly.type
_entity_poly.pdbx_seq_one_letter_code
_entity_poly.pdbx_strand_id
1 'polypeptide(L)'
;RNDQAKREEWKVTLDTENRDRSYLFGRLLAVLEQAEAATYGKEDRRETNALRRLTRYTQQPMHTARALYEKLNPYLNRLMRNKPGLYRQYRALFDQLFGLLDELEHTSLNEPLEDVYLLGYSSQRSALFTKQEQNETNTDGGNTDE
;
A
#
# COMPACT_ATOMS: atom_id res chain seq x y z
N ARG A 1 -2.60 24.75 -20.12
CA ARG A 1 -3.93 24.50 -19.57
C ARG A 1 -4.49 23.15 -20.01
N ASN A 2 -4.48 22.87 -21.31
CA ASN A 2 -4.97 21.60 -21.82
C ASN A 2 -4.11 20.42 -21.42
N ASP A 3 -2.80 20.64 -21.29
CA ASP A 3 -1.86 19.60 -20.86
C ASP A 3 -2.10 19.19 -19.41
N GLN A 4 -2.46 20.13 -18.55
CA GLN A 4 -2.75 19.83 -17.15
C GLN A 4 -4.05 19.04 -17.02
N ALA A 5 -5.09 19.42 -17.77
CA ALA A 5 -6.35 18.69 -17.80
C ALA A 5 -6.16 17.27 -18.33
N LYS A 6 -5.35 17.09 -19.39
CA LYS A 6 -5.03 15.78 -19.92
C LYS A 6 -4.25 14.93 -18.95
N ARG A 7 -3.31 15.53 -18.20
CA ARG A 7 -2.57 14.82 -17.16
C ARG A 7 -3.47 14.32 -16.06
N GLU A 8 -4.48 15.10 -15.68
CA GLU A 8 -5.44 14.69 -14.67
C GLU A 8 -6.33 13.57 -15.14
N GLU A 9 -6.72 13.55 -16.43
CA GLU A 9 -7.49 12.47 -17.01
C GLU A 9 -6.72 11.15 -17.03
N TRP A 10 -5.39 11.21 -17.10
CA TRP A 10 -4.53 10.03 -17.11
C TRP A 10 -4.18 9.52 -15.71
N LYS A 11 -4.51 10.27 -14.67
CA LYS A 11 -4.27 9.81 -13.30
C LYS A 11 -5.23 8.68 -12.97
N VAL A 12 -4.65 7.55 -12.62
CA VAL A 12 -5.42 6.39 -12.19
C VAL A 12 -5.92 6.63 -10.78
N THR A 13 -7.23 6.78 -10.64
CA THR A 13 -7.87 6.96 -9.34
C THR A 13 -8.09 5.61 -8.68
N LEU A 14 -7.81 5.53 -7.37
CA LEU A 14 -8.05 4.32 -6.60
C LEU A 14 -9.55 4.00 -6.57
N ASP A 15 -9.89 2.80 -6.99
CA ASP A 15 -11.25 2.29 -6.97
C ASP A 15 -11.44 1.44 -5.72
N THR A 16 -12.03 2.04 -4.68
CA THR A 16 -12.24 1.37 -3.39
C THR A 16 -13.38 0.34 -3.44
N GLU A 17 -14.18 0.37 -4.50
CA GLU A 17 -15.30 -0.57 -4.69
C GLU A 17 -14.90 -1.80 -5.51
N ASN A 18 -13.72 -1.79 -6.11
CA ASN A 18 -13.26 -2.89 -6.94
C ASN A 18 -12.94 -4.11 -6.05
N ARG A 19 -13.59 -5.23 -6.35
CA ARG A 19 -13.44 -6.48 -5.61
C ARG A 19 -12.73 -7.55 -6.42
N ASP A 20 -12.12 -7.18 -7.54
CA ASP A 20 -11.32 -8.09 -8.33
C ASP A 20 -10.11 -8.55 -7.51
N ARG A 21 -9.87 -9.85 -7.49
CA ARG A 21 -8.82 -10.47 -6.69
C ARG A 21 -7.43 -9.87 -6.98
N SER A 22 -7.09 -9.81 -8.26
CA SER A 22 -5.77 -9.30 -8.66
C SER A 22 -5.62 -7.81 -8.31
N TYR A 23 -6.68 -7.02 -8.50
CA TYR A 23 -6.68 -5.61 -8.11
C TYR A 23 -6.44 -5.45 -6.61
N LEU A 24 -7.13 -6.23 -5.79
CA LEU A 24 -6.97 -6.17 -4.34
C LEU A 24 -5.56 -6.57 -3.90
N PHE A 25 -4.99 -7.62 -4.50
CA PHE A 25 -3.60 -8.00 -4.21
C PHE A 25 -2.61 -6.94 -4.65
N GLY A 26 -2.90 -6.25 -5.75
CA GLY A 26 -2.09 -5.10 -6.18
C GLY A 26 -2.10 -3.98 -5.14
N ARG A 27 -3.29 -3.64 -4.64
CA ARG A 27 -3.42 -2.66 -3.56
C ARG A 27 -2.61 -3.07 -2.32
N LEU A 28 -2.73 -4.33 -1.94
CA LEU A 28 -2.02 -4.88 -0.77
C LEU A 28 -0.51 -4.79 -0.96
N LEU A 29 -0.02 -5.09 -2.16
CA LEU A 29 1.41 -4.98 -2.49
C LEU A 29 1.92 -3.55 -2.26
N ALA A 30 1.17 -2.55 -2.69
CA ALA A 30 1.53 -1.16 -2.50
C ALA A 30 1.60 -0.79 -1.02
N VAL A 31 0.65 -1.28 -0.22
CA VAL A 31 0.64 -1.01 1.22
C VAL A 31 1.81 -1.70 1.91
N LEU A 32 2.08 -2.96 1.56
CA LEU A 32 3.24 -3.70 2.10
C LEU A 32 4.54 -2.97 1.79
N GLU A 33 4.71 -2.52 0.55
CA GLU A 33 5.91 -1.80 0.14
C GLU A 33 6.07 -0.48 0.89
N GLN A 34 5.03 0.33 0.91
CA GLN A 34 5.11 1.66 1.51
C GLN A 34 5.20 1.61 3.03
N ALA A 35 4.52 0.67 3.66
CA ALA A 35 4.62 0.48 5.10
C ALA A 35 6.04 0.06 5.50
N GLU A 36 6.63 -0.85 4.74
CA GLU A 36 8.01 -1.26 4.98
C GLU A 36 8.97 -0.07 4.80
N ALA A 37 8.83 0.67 3.71
CA ALA A 37 9.67 1.83 3.43
C ALA A 37 9.55 2.89 4.53
N ALA A 38 8.37 3.06 5.11
CA ALA A 38 8.13 4.01 6.20
C ALA A 38 8.90 3.64 7.48
N THR A 39 9.26 2.37 7.64
CA THR A 39 10.05 1.93 8.80
C THR A 39 11.55 2.17 8.61
N TYR A 40 11.99 2.46 7.40
CA TYR A 40 13.39 2.76 7.12
C TYR A 40 13.65 4.24 7.38
N GLY A 41 14.93 4.59 7.66
CA GLY A 41 15.32 5.99 7.74
C GLY A 41 15.21 6.69 6.39
N LYS A 42 15.07 8.02 6.39
CA LYS A 42 14.92 8.80 5.15
C LYS A 42 16.09 8.62 4.18
N GLU A 43 17.27 8.31 4.69
CA GLU A 43 18.47 8.12 3.88
C GLU A 43 18.63 6.68 3.41
N ASP A 44 17.86 5.76 3.95
CA ASP A 44 17.93 4.34 3.60
C ASP A 44 17.13 4.12 2.31
N ARG A 45 17.82 3.77 1.25
CA ARG A 45 17.24 3.57 -0.08
C ARG A 45 17.24 2.10 -0.49
N ARG A 46 17.30 1.20 0.48
CA ARG A 46 17.26 -0.23 0.16
C ARG A 46 15.92 -0.60 -0.48
N GLU A 47 15.96 -1.60 -1.33
CA GLU A 47 14.76 -2.17 -1.91
C GLU A 47 13.97 -2.91 -0.84
N THR A 48 12.66 -2.75 -0.86
CA THR A 48 11.78 -3.43 0.11
C THR A 48 11.72 -4.93 -0.15
N ASN A 49 11.42 -5.70 0.89
CA ASN A 49 11.18 -7.14 0.75
C ASN A 49 10.01 -7.44 -0.17
N ALA A 50 9.00 -6.56 -0.17
CA ALA A 50 7.85 -6.70 -1.07
C ALA A 50 8.29 -6.71 -2.53
N LEU A 51 9.16 -5.76 -2.93
CA LEU A 51 9.66 -5.71 -4.30
C LEU A 51 10.64 -6.84 -4.61
N ARG A 52 11.48 -7.22 -3.66
CA ARG A 52 12.41 -8.33 -3.86
C ARG A 52 11.70 -9.64 -4.14
N ARG A 53 10.50 -9.82 -3.58
CA ARG A 53 9.72 -11.04 -3.72
C ARG A 53 8.56 -10.89 -4.68
N LEU A 54 8.62 -9.91 -5.57
CA LEU A 54 7.53 -9.60 -6.49
C LEU A 54 7.11 -10.83 -7.31
N THR A 55 8.08 -11.56 -7.87
CA THR A 55 7.78 -12.75 -8.67
C THR A 55 6.99 -13.79 -7.86
N ARG A 56 7.44 -14.06 -6.64
CA ARG A 56 6.73 -15.00 -5.77
C ARG A 56 5.36 -14.46 -5.38
N TYR A 57 5.25 -13.17 -5.14
CA TYR A 57 3.98 -12.53 -4.82
C TYR A 57 2.95 -12.72 -5.94
N THR A 58 3.37 -12.52 -7.19
CA THR A 58 2.45 -12.68 -8.33
C THR A 58 2.03 -14.12 -8.56
N GLN A 59 2.84 -15.09 -8.15
CA GLN A 59 2.55 -16.52 -8.36
C GLN A 59 1.82 -17.16 -7.18
N GLN A 60 2.11 -16.75 -5.96
CA GLN A 60 1.47 -17.26 -4.74
C GLN A 60 1.13 -16.08 -3.83
N PRO A 61 0.13 -15.29 -4.23
CA PRO A 61 -0.06 -13.96 -3.62
C PRO A 61 -0.41 -14.01 -2.13
N MET A 62 -1.36 -14.83 -1.72
CA MET A 62 -1.77 -14.84 -0.30
C MET A 62 -0.66 -15.37 0.60
N HIS A 63 -0.02 -16.45 0.20
CA HIS A 63 1.07 -17.04 0.97
C HIS A 63 2.21 -16.03 1.15
N THR A 64 2.58 -15.35 0.05
CA THR A 64 3.67 -14.37 0.08
C THR A 64 3.28 -13.12 0.86
N ALA A 65 2.05 -12.63 0.68
CA ALA A 65 1.56 -11.46 1.40
C ALA A 65 1.58 -11.68 2.92
N ARG A 66 1.12 -12.84 3.37
CA ARG A 66 1.12 -13.18 4.80
C ARG A 66 2.53 -13.25 5.36
N ALA A 67 3.46 -13.87 4.62
CA ALA A 67 4.86 -13.96 5.04
C ALA A 67 5.50 -12.56 5.14
N LEU A 68 5.24 -11.70 4.17
CA LEU A 68 5.73 -10.32 4.18
C LEU A 68 5.15 -9.53 5.36
N TYR A 69 3.87 -9.70 5.61
CA TYR A 69 3.20 -9.01 6.70
C TYR A 69 3.74 -9.43 8.07
N GLU A 70 3.93 -10.73 8.28
CA GLU A 70 4.51 -11.24 9.53
C GLU A 70 5.91 -10.70 9.75
N LYS A 71 6.72 -10.63 8.70
CA LYS A 71 8.06 -10.10 8.77
C LYS A 71 8.08 -8.60 9.07
N LEU A 72 7.07 -7.90 8.58
CA LEU A 72 6.92 -6.44 8.76
C LEU A 72 6.44 -6.07 10.16
N ASN A 73 5.69 -6.93 10.82
CA ASN A 73 5.01 -6.62 12.09
C ASN A 73 5.91 -5.99 13.17
N PRO A 74 7.10 -6.54 13.48
CA PRO A 74 7.96 -5.92 14.50
C PRO A 74 8.35 -4.49 14.16
N TYR A 75 8.56 -4.21 12.86
CA TYR A 75 8.94 -2.87 12.41
C TYR A 75 7.76 -1.91 12.48
N LEU A 76 6.55 -2.38 12.18
CA LEU A 76 5.33 -1.58 12.35
C LEU A 76 5.12 -1.20 13.81
N ASN A 77 5.41 -2.11 14.73
CA ASN A 77 5.27 -1.82 16.15
C ASN A 77 6.22 -0.71 16.60
N ARG A 78 7.40 -0.61 16.00
CA ARG A 78 8.29 0.52 16.23
C ARG A 78 7.72 1.82 15.68
N LEU A 79 7.11 1.74 14.50
CA LEU A 79 6.47 2.89 13.87
C LEU A 79 5.35 3.45 14.75
N MET A 80 4.66 2.60 15.50
CA MET A 80 3.62 3.00 16.44
C MET A 80 4.13 4.02 17.46
N ARG A 81 5.37 3.86 17.90
CA ARG A 81 5.97 4.75 18.89
C ARG A 81 6.39 6.08 18.28
N ASN A 82 6.92 6.05 17.07
CA ASN A 82 7.52 7.23 16.44
C ASN A 82 6.52 8.03 15.61
N LYS A 83 5.59 7.35 14.95
CA LYS A 83 4.60 7.95 14.06
C LYS A 83 3.26 7.24 14.22
N PRO A 84 2.57 7.47 15.35
CA PRO A 84 1.34 6.73 15.65
C PRO A 84 0.21 6.92 14.63
N GLY A 85 0.10 8.11 14.04
CA GLY A 85 -0.91 8.36 13.01
C GLY A 85 -0.69 7.53 11.76
N LEU A 86 0.56 7.47 11.32
CA LEU A 86 0.92 6.67 10.14
C LEU A 86 0.76 5.18 10.42
N TYR A 87 1.14 4.75 11.61
CA TYR A 87 0.94 3.36 12.04
C TYR A 87 -0.54 2.97 11.95
N ARG A 88 -1.45 3.81 12.48
CA ARG A 88 -2.88 3.53 12.44
C ARG A 88 -3.41 3.48 11.02
N GLN A 89 -2.90 4.35 10.15
CA GLN A 89 -3.30 4.37 8.75
C GLN A 89 -2.95 3.05 8.05
N TYR A 90 -1.71 2.58 8.23
CA TYR A 90 -1.29 1.32 7.61
C TYR A 90 -2.04 0.12 8.19
N ARG A 91 -2.21 0.07 9.52
CA ARG A 91 -2.97 -1.02 10.15
C ARG A 91 -4.40 -1.10 9.63
N ALA A 92 -5.07 0.05 9.50
CA ALA A 92 -6.44 0.09 8.98
C ALA A 92 -6.50 -0.44 7.55
N LEU A 93 -5.53 -0.08 6.71
CA LEU A 93 -5.47 -0.56 5.33
C LEU A 93 -5.21 -2.06 5.27
N PHE A 94 -4.29 -2.58 6.08
CA PHE A 94 -4.04 -4.02 6.13
C PHE A 94 -5.29 -4.78 6.57
N ASP A 95 -5.94 -4.32 7.62
CA ASP A 95 -7.15 -4.98 8.13
C ASP A 95 -8.26 -4.97 7.05
N GLN A 96 -8.44 -3.85 6.38
CA GLN A 96 -9.42 -3.73 5.32
C GLN A 96 -9.13 -4.68 4.16
N LEU A 97 -7.89 -4.66 3.65
CA LEU A 97 -7.53 -5.44 2.48
C LEU A 97 -7.52 -6.93 2.76
N PHE A 98 -6.95 -7.36 3.89
CA PHE A 98 -7.00 -8.78 4.26
C PHE A 98 -8.43 -9.23 4.50
N GLY A 99 -9.28 -8.38 5.10
CA GLY A 99 -10.69 -8.68 5.28
C GLY A 99 -11.42 -8.89 3.96
N LEU A 100 -11.17 -8.02 2.97
CA LEU A 100 -11.78 -8.17 1.65
C LEU A 100 -11.30 -9.43 0.93
N LEU A 101 -10.01 -9.74 1.05
CA LEU A 101 -9.45 -10.95 0.46
C LEU A 101 -10.01 -12.22 1.11
N ASP A 102 -10.24 -12.18 2.42
CA ASP A 102 -10.81 -13.33 3.14
C ASP A 102 -12.25 -13.64 2.73
N GLU A 103 -12.95 -12.68 2.11
CA GLU A 103 -14.30 -12.90 1.57
C GLU A 103 -14.28 -13.66 0.23
N LEU A 104 -13.12 -13.79 -0.41
CA LEU A 104 -12.99 -14.50 -1.68
C LEU A 104 -12.85 -16.00 -1.45
N GLU A 105 -13.02 -16.77 -2.54
CA GLU A 105 -12.84 -18.23 -2.46
C GLU A 105 -11.40 -18.57 -2.07
N HIS A 106 -11.25 -19.41 -1.04
CA HIS A 106 -9.94 -19.81 -0.54
C HIS A 106 -9.08 -20.49 -1.61
N THR A 107 -9.70 -21.20 -2.54
CA THR A 107 -8.98 -21.93 -3.60
C THR A 107 -8.30 -20.97 -4.58
N SER A 108 -8.78 -19.74 -4.72
CA SER A 108 -8.22 -18.77 -5.65
C SER A 108 -7.11 -17.91 -5.05
N LEU A 109 -6.94 -17.90 -3.73
CA LEU A 109 -6.07 -16.95 -3.05
C LEU A 109 -4.58 -17.10 -3.40
N ASN A 110 -4.16 -18.31 -3.80
CA ASN A 110 -2.77 -18.54 -4.19
C ASN A 110 -2.61 -18.86 -5.68
N GLU A 111 -3.62 -18.57 -6.49
CA GLU A 111 -3.49 -18.65 -7.93
C GLU A 111 -2.69 -17.45 -8.45
N PRO A 112 -1.93 -17.60 -9.55
CA PRO A 112 -1.18 -16.47 -10.12
C PRO A 112 -2.08 -15.27 -10.39
N LEU A 113 -1.51 -14.07 -10.17
CA LEU A 113 -2.24 -12.83 -10.40
C LEU A 113 -2.33 -12.51 -11.89
N GLU A 114 -3.41 -11.83 -12.26
CA GLU A 114 -3.56 -11.26 -13.60
C GLU A 114 -3.01 -9.84 -13.63
N ASP A 115 -2.73 -9.32 -14.81
CA ASP A 115 -2.04 -8.04 -15.01
C ASP A 115 -2.72 -6.86 -14.32
N VAL A 116 -4.01 -6.96 -14.03
CA VAL A 116 -4.75 -5.89 -13.36
C VAL A 116 -4.22 -5.58 -11.95
N TYR A 117 -3.38 -6.46 -11.38
CA TYR A 117 -2.74 -6.15 -10.11
C TYR A 117 -1.87 -4.89 -10.20
N LEU A 118 -1.29 -4.64 -11.38
CA LEU A 118 -0.49 -3.43 -11.60
C LEU A 118 -1.34 -2.16 -11.45
N LEU A 119 -2.58 -2.22 -11.89
CA LEU A 119 -3.51 -1.10 -11.76
C LEU A 119 -3.84 -0.85 -10.28
N GLY A 120 -4.13 -1.92 -9.53
CA GLY A 120 -4.37 -1.81 -8.10
C GLY A 120 -3.15 -1.26 -7.35
N TYR A 121 -1.97 -1.75 -7.70
CA TYR A 121 -0.72 -1.29 -7.11
C TYR A 121 -0.50 0.20 -7.36
N SER A 122 -0.58 0.63 -8.62
CA SER A 122 -0.33 2.03 -8.99
C SER A 122 -1.34 2.98 -8.37
N SER A 123 -2.62 2.59 -8.37
CA SER A 123 -3.70 3.42 -7.81
C SER A 123 -3.54 3.60 -6.31
N GLN A 124 -3.26 2.51 -5.60
CA GLN A 124 -3.09 2.55 -4.15
C GLN A 124 -1.84 3.33 -3.76
N ARG A 125 -0.75 3.14 -4.49
CA ARG A 125 0.50 3.85 -4.24
C ARG A 125 0.30 5.35 -4.41
N SER A 126 -0.38 5.77 -5.47
CA SER A 126 -0.68 7.19 -5.71
C SER A 126 -1.54 7.78 -4.58
N ALA A 127 -2.54 7.04 -4.12
CA ALA A 127 -3.40 7.49 -3.03
C ALA A 127 -2.63 7.67 -1.74
N LEU A 128 -1.67 6.79 -1.46
CA LEU A 128 -0.82 6.90 -0.27
C LEU A 128 0.06 8.15 -0.32
N PHE A 129 0.67 8.42 -1.45
CA PHE A 129 1.51 9.62 -1.61
C PHE A 129 0.71 10.91 -1.48
N THR A 130 -0.44 10.98 -2.10
CA THR A 130 -1.32 12.15 -2.01
C THR A 130 -1.72 12.42 -0.56
N LYS A 131 -2.07 11.38 0.19
CA LYS A 131 -2.47 11.52 1.59
C LYS A 131 -1.30 11.97 2.46
N GLN A 132 -0.09 11.44 2.21
CA GLN A 132 1.10 11.85 2.96
C GLN A 132 1.43 13.32 2.72
N GLU A 133 1.35 13.80 1.49
CA GLU A 133 1.56 15.21 1.15
C GLU A 133 0.57 16.11 1.90
N GLN A 134 -0.70 15.73 1.94
CA GLN A 134 -1.72 16.46 2.66
C GLN A 134 -1.46 16.50 4.16
N ASN A 135 -1.04 15.39 4.73
CA ASN A 135 -0.72 15.31 6.16
C ASN A 135 0.49 16.18 6.52
N GLU A 136 1.52 16.18 5.69
CA GLU A 136 2.70 17.03 5.90
C GLU A 136 2.33 18.50 5.84
N THR A 137 1.51 18.90 4.88
CA THR A 137 1.04 20.27 4.74
C THR A 137 0.21 20.68 5.96
N ASN A 138 -0.67 19.81 6.44
CA ASN A 138 -1.50 20.09 7.61
C ASN A 138 -0.67 20.20 8.88
N THR A 139 0.37 19.36 9.01
CA THR A 139 1.27 19.39 10.16
C THR A 139 2.06 20.69 10.21
N ASP A 140 2.56 21.15 9.06
CA ASP A 140 3.28 22.42 8.96
C ASP A 140 2.37 23.59 9.30
N GLY A 141 1.11 23.56 8.82
CA GLY A 141 0.13 24.57 9.17
C GLY A 141 -0.22 24.58 10.65
N GLY A 142 -0.30 23.41 11.27
CA GLY A 142 -0.57 23.28 12.69
C GLY A 142 0.54 23.84 13.58
N ASN A 143 1.78 23.70 13.13
CA ASN A 143 2.94 24.21 13.90
C ASN A 143 3.03 25.71 13.91
N THR A 144 2.48 26.39 12.92
CA THR A 144 2.54 27.84 12.86
C THR A 144 1.52 28.54 13.77
N ASP A 145 0.52 27.80 14.24
CA ASP A 145 -0.53 28.34 15.11
C ASP A 145 -0.14 28.32 16.59
N GLU A 146 0.98 27.73 16.93
CA GLU A 146 1.51 27.74 18.29
C GLU A 146 2.42 28.97 18.51
#